data_5f90925c243f3dfa1134b9864d533f49
#
_entry.id   5f90925c243f3dfa1134b9864d533f49
#
_cell.length_a   1.000
_cell.length_b   1.000
_cell.length_c   1.000
_cell.angle_alpha   90.00
_cell.angle_beta   90.00
_cell.angle_gamma   90.00
#
_symmetry.space_group_name_H-M   'P 1'
#
loop_
_entity.id
_entity.type
_entity.pdbx_description
1 polymer ?
#
loop_
_entity_poly.entity_id
_entity_poly.type
_entity_poly.pdbx_seq_one_letter_code
_entity_poly.pdbx_strand_id
1 'polypeptide(L)'
;MVNKSEKTQIAREYFLKGYNCSQSTAIPFCEEIGQDEKTVLMAMSGFGGGVARLREVCGAVSGITYICGMIDGEYNPSDLDDKERVYKLIQAQIMKFQEKHKTINCGELLKVFDKNPMPTKRTKEYYEDRPCLSLVEDAAGLIADYINQRNEAK
;
A
#
# COMPACT_ATOMS: atom_id res chain seq x y z
N MET A 1 7.78 -13.56 -12.87
CA MET A 1 7.90 -13.27 -11.43
C MET A 1 8.54 -11.90 -11.23
N VAL A 2 8.22 -11.23 -10.15
CA VAL A 2 8.84 -9.94 -9.81
C VAL A 2 9.95 -10.16 -8.78
N ASN A 3 10.96 -9.28 -8.81
CA ASN A 3 12.03 -9.29 -7.81
C ASN A 3 11.57 -8.51 -6.58
N LYS A 4 11.29 -9.21 -5.49
CA LYS A 4 10.81 -8.63 -4.23
C LYS A 4 11.76 -7.56 -3.67
N SER A 5 13.06 -7.84 -3.67
CA SER A 5 14.08 -6.90 -3.17
C SER A 5 14.11 -5.61 -3.99
N GLU A 6 14.01 -5.73 -5.31
CA GLU A 6 13.96 -4.57 -6.21
C GLU A 6 12.70 -3.72 -5.96
N LYS A 7 11.53 -4.37 -5.88
CA LYS A 7 10.25 -3.67 -5.64
C LYS A 7 10.27 -2.95 -4.29
N THR A 8 10.79 -3.60 -3.26
CA THR A 8 10.93 -3.01 -1.92
C THR A 8 11.87 -1.81 -1.95
N GLN A 9 12.99 -1.91 -2.68
CA GLN A 9 13.94 -0.81 -2.81
C GLN A 9 13.34 0.40 -3.54
N ILE A 10 12.59 0.18 -4.60
CA ILE A 10 11.88 1.27 -5.31
C ILE A 10 10.90 1.97 -4.38
N ALA A 11 10.12 1.22 -3.62
CA ALA A 11 9.18 1.77 -2.65
C ALA A 11 9.90 2.65 -1.62
N ARG A 12 11.01 2.16 -1.08
CA ARG A 12 11.85 2.90 -0.15
C ARG A 12 12.34 4.22 -0.75
N GLU A 13 12.88 4.17 -1.97
CA GLU A 13 13.42 5.35 -2.66
C GLU A 13 12.36 6.43 -2.86
N TYR A 14 11.14 6.05 -3.29
CA TYR A 14 10.05 7.01 -3.48
C TYR A 14 9.63 7.64 -2.15
N PHE A 15 9.54 6.83 -1.10
CA PHE A 15 9.20 7.37 0.23
C PHE A 15 10.24 8.38 0.70
N LEU A 16 11.53 8.09 0.51
CA LEU A 16 12.63 9.00 0.87
C LEU A 16 12.68 10.27 0.01
N LYS A 17 12.09 10.24 -1.20
CA LYS A 17 11.95 11.43 -2.06
C LYS A 17 10.79 12.33 -1.66
N GLY A 18 9.97 11.93 -0.68
CA GLY A 18 8.87 12.74 -0.17
C GLY A 18 7.48 12.31 -0.62
N TYR A 19 7.34 11.26 -1.42
CA TYR A 19 6.03 10.71 -1.77
C TYR A 19 5.39 10.07 -0.54
N ASN A 20 4.05 10.05 -0.49
CA ASN A 20 3.37 9.50 0.68
C ASN A 20 3.40 7.95 0.68
N CYS A 21 2.93 7.37 1.79
CA CYS A 21 3.00 5.93 1.99
C CYS A 21 2.21 5.12 0.94
N SER A 22 1.05 5.60 0.51
CA SER A 22 0.26 4.90 -0.52
C SER A 22 0.90 4.99 -1.90
N GLN A 23 1.40 6.16 -2.28
CA GLN A 23 2.12 6.35 -3.54
C GLN A 23 3.38 5.47 -3.60
N SER A 24 4.19 5.52 -2.54
CA SER A 24 5.44 4.77 -2.47
C SER A 24 5.24 3.26 -2.52
N THR A 25 4.17 2.77 -1.91
CA THR A 25 3.83 1.35 -1.93
C THR A 25 3.38 0.87 -3.31
N ALA A 26 2.60 1.69 -4.02
CA ALA A 26 1.99 1.30 -5.30
C ALA A 26 2.92 1.47 -6.50
N ILE A 27 3.76 2.50 -6.50
CA ILE A 27 4.55 2.90 -7.67
C ILE A 27 5.47 1.79 -8.23
N PRO A 28 6.05 0.89 -7.41
CA PRO A 28 6.90 -0.17 -7.95
C PRO A 28 6.19 -1.11 -8.92
N PHE A 29 4.86 -1.13 -8.90
CA PHE A 29 4.05 -2.12 -9.63
C PHE A 29 3.32 -1.56 -10.84
N CYS A 30 3.73 -0.41 -11.34
CA CYS A 30 3.13 0.23 -12.54
C CYS A 30 3.07 -0.71 -13.75
N GLU A 31 4.17 -1.40 -14.00
CA GLU A 31 4.26 -2.34 -15.13
C GLU A 31 3.26 -3.50 -14.96
N GLU A 32 3.19 -4.08 -13.78
CA GLU A 32 2.35 -5.23 -13.48
C GLU A 32 0.85 -4.92 -13.59
N ILE A 33 0.46 -3.68 -13.35
CA ILE A 33 -0.95 -3.25 -13.47
C ILE A 33 -1.23 -2.50 -14.78
N GLY A 34 -0.23 -2.34 -15.66
CA GLY A 34 -0.41 -1.67 -16.94
C GLY A 34 -0.76 -0.19 -16.84
N GLN A 35 -0.27 0.50 -15.82
CA GLN A 35 -0.53 1.93 -15.61
C GLN A 35 0.78 2.71 -15.61
N ASP A 36 0.74 3.97 -16.08
CA ASP A 36 1.91 4.83 -16.01
C ASP A 36 2.11 5.39 -14.58
N GLU A 37 3.31 5.84 -14.31
CA GLU A 37 3.71 6.38 -13.03
C GLU A 37 2.82 7.57 -12.60
N LYS A 38 2.56 8.49 -13.52
CA LYS A 38 1.73 9.67 -13.25
C LYS A 38 0.32 9.28 -12.80
N THR A 39 -0.29 8.32 -13.48
CA THR A 39 -1.62 7.83 -13.14
C THR A 39 -1.64 7.22 -11.75
N VAL A 40 -0.66 6.38 -11.42
CA VAL A 40 -0.59 5.73 -10.10
C VAL A 40 -0.35 6.77 -9.00
N LEU A 41 0.54 7.73 -9.22
CA LEU A 41 0.79 8.80 -8.25
C LEU A 41 -0.46 9.63 -7.98
N MET A 42 -1.22 9.94 -9.02
CA MET A 42 -2.49 10.67 -8.87
C MET A 42 -3.56 9.84 -8.15
N ALA A 43 -3.71 8.58 -8.54
CA ALA A 43 -4.69 7.68 -7.94
C ALA A 43 -4.47 7.48 -6.43
N MET A 44 -3.21 7.45 -6.01
CA MET A 44 -2.83 7.21 -4.63
C MET A 44 -2.60 8.48 -3.81
N SER A 45 -2.64 9.67 -4.42
CA SER A 45 -2.29 10.92 -3.75
C SER A 45 -3.10 11.23 -2.49
N GLY A 46 -4.37 10.87 -2.48
CA GLY A 46 -5.26 11.15 -1.36
C GLY A 46 -5.21 10.13 -0.22
N PHE A 47 -4.52 9.02 -0.38
CA PHE A 47 -4.55 7.93 0.61
C PHE A 47 -3.41 8.01 1.64
N GLY A 48 -2.50 8.96 1.52
CA GLY A 48 -1.44 9.17 2.50
C GLY A 48 -1.96 9.69 3.83
N GLY A 49 -1.26 9.37 4.92
CA GLY A 49 -1.63 9.82 6.25
C GLY A 49 -2.93 9.24 6.78
N GLY A 50 -3.32 8.09 6.29
CA GLY A 50 -4.58 7.45 6.68
C GLY A 50 -5.79 8.14 6.07
N VAL A 51 -5.77 8.33 4.76
CA VAL A 51 -6.71 9.09 3.92
C VAL A 51 -6.63 10.59 4.25
N ALA A 52 -5.85 11.29 3.44
CA ALA A 52 -5.68 12.77 3.53
C ALA A 52 -5.37 13.25 4.96
N ARG A 53 -4.55 12.51 5.69
CA ARG A 53 -4.15 12.75 7.08
C ARG A 53 -5.28 12.67 8.11
N LEU A 54 -6.37 12.02 7.77
CA LEU A 54 -7.46 11.77 8.72
C LEU A 54 -7.17 10.63 9.71
N ARG A 55 -6.01 9.97 9.58
CA ARG A 55 -5.55 8.92 10.50
C ARG A 55 -6.45 7.69 10.53
N GLU A 56 -7.08 7.40 9.39
CA GLU A 56 -7.87 6.20 9.18
C GLU A 56 -6.99 5.06 8.65
N VAL A 57 -7.36 4.40 7.57
CA VAL A 57 -6.58 3.26 7.04
C VAL A 57 -5.19 3.70 6.58
N CYS A 58 -4.16 2.99 7.03
CA CYS A 58 -2.76 3.21 6.63
C CYS A 58 -2.61 3.25 5.10
N GLY A 59 -1.89 4.25 4.58
CA GLY A 59 -1.68 4.40 3.14
C GLY A 59 -0.95 3.21 2.51
N ALA A 60 -0.08 2.53 3.24
CA ALA A 60 0.57 1.31 2.77
C ALA A 60 -0.47 0.20 2.52
N VAL A 61 -1.47 0.08 3.40
CA VAL A 61 -2.59 -0.86 3.22
C VAL A 61 -3.45 -0.48 2.03
N SER A 62 -3.70 0.82 1.84
CA SER A 62 -4.42 1.30 0.65
C SER A 62 -3.66 0.97 -0.64
N GLY A 63 -2.33 1.04 -0.61
CA GLY A 63 -1.48 0.61 -1.74
C GLY A 63 -1.62 -0.87 -2.05
N ILE A 64 -1.62 -1.73 -1.03
CA ILE A 64 -1.89 -3.16 -1.18
C ILE A 64 -3.25 -3.39 -1.84
N THR A 65 -4.27 -2.72 -1.32
CA THR A 65 -5.65 -2.84 -1.80
C THR A 65 -5.76 -2.44 -3.27
N TYR A 66 -5.16 -1.32 -3.63
CA TYR A 66 -5.17 -0.80 -5.00
C TYR A 66 -4.49 -1.77 -5.97
N ILE A 67 -3.27 -2.19 -5.68
CA ILE A 67 -2.51 -3.04 -6.60
C ILE A 67 -3.16 -4.42 -6.75
N CYS A 68 -3.56 -5.05 -5.65
CA CYS A 68 -4.25 -6.35 -5.72
C CYS A 68 -5.57 -6.23 -6.47
N GLY A 69 -6.30 -5.15 -6.27
CA GLY A 69 -7.54 -4.87 -7.00
C GLY A 69 -7.31 -4.70 -8.49
N MET A 70 -6.25 -3.99 -8.88
CA MET A 70 -5.92 -3.81 -10.29
C MET A 70 -5.52 -5.12 -10.98
N ILE A 71 -4.92 -6.04 -10.24
CA ILE A 71 -4.49 -7.33 -10.79
C ILE A 71 -5.67 -8.31 -10.90
N ASP A 72 -6.45 -8.47 -9.84
CA ASP A 72 -7.48 -9.53 -9.74
C ASP A 72 -8.86 -9.04 -9.30
N GLY A 73 -9.08 -7.73 -9.34
CA GLY A 73 -10.30 -7.13 -8.77
C GLY A 73 -11.50 -7.08 -9.70
N GLU A 74 -11.37 -7.51 -10.95
CA GLU A 74 -12.52 -7.54 -11.85
C GLU A 74 -13.54 -8.60 -11.38
N TYR A 75 -14.80 -8.19 -11.24
CA TYR A 75 -15.87 -9.11 -10.86
C TYR A 75 -17.21 -8.69 -11.48
N ASN A 76 -18.12 -9.67 -11.59
CA ASN A 76 -19.48 -9.42 -12.00
C ASN A 76 -20.30 -8.91 -10.81
N PRO A 77 -20.81 -7.65 -10.83
CA PRO A 77 -21.55 -7.10 -9.69
C PRO A 77 -22.87 -7.82 -9.39
N SER A 78 -23.38 -8.60 -10.33
CA SER A 78 -24.59 -9.41 -10.15
C SER A 78 -24.32 -10.78 -9.54
N ASP A 79 -23.07 -11.16 -9.37
CA ASP A 79 -22.65 -12.44 -8.81
C ASP A 79 -21.99 -12.20 -7.43
N LEU A 80 -22.72 -12.53 -6.37
CA LEU A 80 -22.24 -12.34 -5.00
C LEU A 80 -21.00 -13.19 -4.69
N ASP A 81 -20.91 -14.38 -5.25
CA ASP A 81 -19.75 -15.26 -5.03
C ASP A 81 -18.51 -14.69 -5.68
N ASP A 82 -18.64 -14.09 -6.85
CA ASP A 82 -17.51 -13.46 -7.54
C ASP A 82 -17.02 -12.22 -6.79
N LYS A 83 -17.96 -11.43 -6.28
CA LYS A 83 -17.63 -10.27 -5.44
C LYS A 83 -16.93 -10.70 -4.14
N GLU A 84 -17.41 -11.76 -3.51
CA GLU A 84 -16.82 -12.35 -2.31
C GLU A 84 -15.38 -12.82 -2.60
N ARG A 85 -15.13 -13.42 -3.76
CA ARG A 85 -13.81 -13.84 -4.18
C ARG A 85 -12.80 -12.67 -4.11
N VAL A 86 -13.16 -11.51 -4.66
CA VAL A 86 -12.30 -10.32 -4.64
C VAL A 86 -12.05 -9.84 -3.22
N TYR A 87 -13.10 -9.75 -2.41
CA TYR A 87 -12.97 -9.32 -1.03
C TYR A 87 -12.08 -10.24 -0.21
N LYS A 88 -12.24 -11.56 -0.35
CA LYS A 88 -11.40 -12.54 0.36
C LYS A 88 -9.93 -12.43 -0.04
N LEU A 89 -9.68 -12.26 -1.33
CA LEU A 89 -8.34 -12.14 -1.87
C LEU A 89 -7.61 -10.93 -1.30
N ILE A 90 -8.24 -9.78 -1.34
CA ILE A 90 -7.64 -8.53 -0.83
C ILE A 90 -7.54 -8.56 0.70
N GLN A 91 -8.59 -9.03 1.37
CA GLN A 91 -8.62 -9.18 2.83
C GLN A 91 -7.46 -10.05 3.32
N ALA A 92 -7.15 -11.14 2.62
CA ALA A 92 -6.04 -12.02 2.99
C ALA A 92 -4.69 -11.28 2.99
N GLN A 93 -4.47 -10.38 2.04
CA GLN A 93 -3.23 -9.59 1.99
C GLN A 93 -3.19 -8.55 3.11
N ILE A 94 -4.29 -7.88 3.37
CA ILE A 94 -4.40 -6.90 4.47
C ILE A 94 -4.18 -7.59 5.81
N MET A 95 -4.71 -8.79 5.99
CA MET A 95 -4.56 -9.54 7.24
C MET A 95 -3.10 -9.94 7.51
N LYS A 96 -2.31 -10.22 6.48
CA LYS A 96 -0.86 -10.46 6.62
C LYS A 96 -0.15 -9.22 7.18
N PHE A 97 -0.51 -8.04 6.68
CA PHE A 97 0.02 -6.78 7.19
C PHE A 97 -0.40 -6.58 8.66
N GLN A 98 -1.67 -6.77 8.95
CA GLN A 98 -2.22 -6.60 10.31
C GLN A 98 -1.61 -7.58 11.30
N GLU A 99 -1.35 -8.81 10.90
CA GLU A 99 -0.70 -9.81 11.76
C GLU A 99 0.68 -9.32 12.21
N LYS A 100 1.46 -8.73 11.30
CA LYS A 100 2.80 -8.21 11.61
C LYS A 100 2.75 -6.92 12.44
N HIS A 101 1.87 -5.99 12.07
CA HIS A 101 1.86 -4.64 12.62
C HIS A 101 0.74 -4.39 13.65
N LYS A 102 -0.12 -5.37 13.89
CA LYS A 102 -1.21 -5.41 14.89
C LYS A 102 -2.44 -4.59 14.51
N THR A 103 -2.30 -3.56 13.68
CA THR A 103 -3.41 -2.70 13.25
C THR A 103 -3.17 -2.22 11.82
N ILE A 104 -4.24 -1.80 11.16
CA ILE A 104 -4.17 -1.13 9.85
C ILE A 104 -4.51 0.36 9.96
N ASN A 105 -4.77 0.85 11.17
CA ASN A 105 -5.15 2.24 11.40
C ASN A 105 -3.91 3.13 11.52
N CYS A 106 -3.86 4.19 10.70
CA CYS A 106 -2.73 5.11 10.64
C CYS A 106 -2.45 5.75 12.01
N GLY A 107 -3.47 6.25 12.68
CA GLY A 107 -3.32 6.89 13.98
C GLY A 107 -2.73 5.96 15.02
N GLU A 108 -3.21 4.72 15.06
CA GLU A 108 -2.70 3.71 15.98
C GLU A 108 -1.26 3.30 15.67
N LEU A 109 -0.92 3.14 14.38
CA LEU A 109 0.44 2.79 13.95
C LEU A 109 1.45 3.88 14.29
N LEU A 110 1.08 5.13 14.08
CA LEU A 110 1.95 6.28 14.33
C LEU A 110 1.88 6.79 15.77
N LYS A 111 0.81 6.45 16.50
CA LYS A 111 0.45 7.07 17.78
C LYS A 111 0.32 8.59 17.64
N VAL A 112 -0.23 9.03 16.49
CA VAL A 112 -0.46 10.42 16.14
C VAL A 112 -1.88 10.54 15.60
N PHE A 113 -2.69 11.36 16.25
CA PHE A 113 -4.11 11.49 15.91
C PHE A 113 -4.48 12.87 15.40
N ASP A 114 -3.49 13.76 15.21
CA ASP A 114 -3.66 15.06 14.60
C ASP A 114 -4.13 14.94 13.15
N LYS A 115 -5.21 15.63 12.82
CA LYS A 115 -5.84 15.63 11.49
C LYS A 115 -5.55 16.89 10.69
N ASN A 116 -4.56 17.67 11.11
CA ASN A 116 -4.14 18.86 10.37
C ASN A 116 -3.71 18.46 8.94
N PRO A 117 -4.25 19.10 7.89
CA PRO A 117 -3.89 18.75 6.52
C PRO A 117 -2.47 19.14 6.10
N MET A 118 -1.78 19.97 6.89
CA MET A 118 -0.40 20.34 6.58
C MET A 118 0.53 19.13 6.74
N PRO A 119 1.23 18.72 5.66
CA PRO A 119 2.17 17.62 5.76
C PRO A 119 3.31 17.93 6.73
N THR A 120 3.78 16.89 7.42
CA THR A 120 4.94 16.99 8.30
C THR A 120 6.22 17.06 7.46
N LYS A 121 7.15 17.94 7.84
CA LYS A 121 8.45 18.03 7.16
C LYS A 121 9.21 16.71 7.26
N ARG A 122 9.84 16.30 6.16
CA ARG A 122 10.63 15.07 6.05
C ARG A 122 12.03 15.33 6.58
N THR A 123 12.18 15.39 7.92
CA THR A 123 13.45 15.52 8.62
C THR A 123 14.02 14.16 8.96
N LYS A 124 15.27 14.12 9.45
CA LYS A 124 15.89 12.89 9.94
C LYS A 124 15.05 12.29 11.08
N GLU A 125 14.57 13.13 12.00
CA GLU A 125 13.73 12.72 13.12
C GLU A 125 12.40 12.12 12.64
N TYR A 126 11.81 12.67 11.58
CA TYR A 126 10.60 12.12 10.99
C TYR A 126 10.78 10.65 10.62
N TYR A 127 11.87 10.33 9.92
CA TYR A 127 12.12 8.96 9.47
C TYR A 127 12.50 8.03 10.63
N GLU A 128 13.17 8.53 11.65
CA GLU A 128 13.57 7.76 12.82
C GLU A 128 12.37 7.47 13.74
N ASP A 129 11.48 8.45 13.95
CA ASP A 129 10.39 8.38 14.91
C ASP A 129 9.15 7.67 14.37
N ARG A 130 9.01 7.57 13.04
CA ARG A 130 7.82 6.98 12.43
C ARG A 130 8.13 5.64 11.77
N PRO A 131 7.23 4.64 11.90
CA PRO A 131 7.41 3.33 11.28
C PRO A 131 7.10 3.33 9.78
N CYS A 132 6.71 4.45 9.19
CA CYS A 132 6.16 4.52 7.82
C CYS A 132 7.07 3.89 6.77
N LEU A 133 8.39 4.12 6.83
CA LEU A 133 9.32 3.53 5.87
C LEU A 133 9.28 2.00 5.91
N SER A 134 9.31 1.42 7.11
CA SER A 134 9.20 -0.02 7.32
C SER A 134 7.84 -0.56 6.85
N LEU A 135 6.75 0.18 7.12
CA LEU A 135 5.41 -0.20 6.68
C LEU A 135 5.30 -0.23 5.15
N VAL A 136 5.89 0.76 4.48
CA VAL A 136 5.93 0.84 3.02
C VAL A 136 6.73 -0.32 2.42
N GLU A 137 7.90 -0.61 2.98
CA GLU A 137 8.73 -1.72 2.52
C GLU A 137 8.01 -3.07 2.71
N ASP A 138 7.39 -3.28 3.85
CA ASP A 138 6.65 -4.51 4.13
C ASP A 138 5.45 -4.67 3.20
N ALA A 139 4.71 -3.59 2.96
CA ALA A 139 3.57 -3.60 2.04
C ALA A 139 4.00 -3.94 0.60
N ALA A 140 5.06 -3.31 0.12
CA ALA A 140 5.60 -3.62 -1.21
C ALA A 140 6.07 -5.08 -1.29
N GLY A 141 6.69 -5.58 -0.23
CA GLY A 141 7.09 -6.99 -0.14
C GLY A 141 5.90 -7.95 -0.19
N LEU A 142 4.81 -7.63 0.51
CA LEU A 142 3.58 -8.42 0.47
C LEU A 142 2.97 -8.45 -0.93
N ILE A 143 2.96 -7.32 -1.62
CA ILE A 143 2.46 -7.26 -3.00
C ILE A 143 3.33 -8.12 -3.93
N ALA A 144 4.65 -8.04 -3.81
CA ALA A 144 5.57 -8.85 -4.60
C ALA A 144 5.34 -10.35 -4.36
N ASP A 145 5.19 -10.74 -3.11
CA ASP A 145 4.88 -12.13 -2.74
C ASP A 145 3.53 -12.57 -3.32
N TYR A 146 2.52 -11.71 -3.27
CA TYR A 146 1.21 -11.97 -3.85
C TYR A 146 1.31 -12.25 -5.35
N ILE A 147 2.02 -11.40 -6.09
CA ILE A 147 2.20 -11.55 -7.53
C ILE A 147 2.94 -12.86 -7.85
N ASN A 148 3.98 -13.16 -7.10
CA ASN A 148 4.80 -14.36 -7.33
C ASN A 148 4.02 -15.64 -7.03
N GLN A 149 3.28 -15.69 -5.93
CA GLN A 149 2.42 -16.82 -5.57
C GLN A 149 1.32 -17.04 -6.61
N ARG A 150 0.72 -15.96 -7.08
CA ARG A 150 -0.29 -15.99 -8.13
C ARG A 150 0.28 -16.57 -9.43
N ASN A 151 1.47 -16.18 -9.80
CA ASN A 151 2.13 -16.67 -11.02
C ASN A 151 2.52 -18.15 -10.91
N GLU A 152 2.91 -18.61 -9.73
CA GLU A 152 3.21 -20.02 -9.48
C GLU A 152 1.97 -20.91 -9.57
N ALA A 153 0.79 -20.39 -9.20
CA ALA A 153 -0.46 -21.13 -9.23
C ALA A 153 -1.07 -21.26 -10.63
N LYS A 154 -0.49 -20.60 -11.64
CA LYS A 154 -0.92 -20.71 -13.05
C LYS A 154 -0.14 -21.86 -13.79
#